data_cc92effc7eee63a328672b83cd0806d5
#
_entry.id   cc92effc7eee63a328672b83cd0806d5
#
_cell.length_a   1.000
_cell.length_b   1.000
_cell.length_c   1.000
_cell.angle_alpha   90.00
_cell.angle_beta   90.00
_cell.angle_gamma   90.00
#
_symmetry.space_group_name_H-M   'P 1'
#
loop_
_entity.id
_entity.type
_entity.pdbx_description
1 polymer ?
#
loop_
_entity_poly.entity_id
_entity_poly.type
_entity_poly.pdbx_seq_one_letter_code
_entity_poly.pdbx_strand_id
1 'polypeptide(L)'
;MTIKEKPGEHRRQIGTAIKLLPFLLSSLFSTKMTRGDWTQSIRPESKPDKVAVLQSFESSKEIGDRYGARVHGFIYPDQSGEYTFGITSDDQSKLFLSSDSDPKNKKLIAYTNEWTEVGNFNKYGTQKSKPIRLEGGKKYYIEALHRENTGGDHMSVGWVIPGKGSFTIVPGANLSPYPSGSKGRIAHEVWNDLVAPPIKGMPVITVTSLNDPTKPVPGGVRWFWNNHQSNLQKTKANNFDLCFLGDSITSGWPGDLMNMYFGKYKPANFGIGGDRAENVLFRLENGELQWTSPKVIILLLGTNNSGMNNPAEIALGVANVIRKLRGMLPDTKILLLAIFPSKDPDKNQKTNGANPYLAKMDDGKMVRYLDINAKFMNQDGKLRNDVMRDEVHLNRNGYIIWGENIAQTLDKMMK
;
A
#
# COMPACT_ATOMS: atom_id res chain seq x y z
N MET A 1 1.53 -22.71 -61.94
CA MET A 1 0.51 -21.72 -61.51
C MET A 1 0.71 -21.54 -60.00
N THR A 2 1.43 -20.49 -59.60
CA THR A 2 1.96 -20.29 -58.28
C THR A 2 1.04 -19.30 -57.55
N ILE A 3 0.39 -19.77 -56.47
CA ILE A 3 -0.45 -18.90 -55.63
C ILE A 3 0.43 -18.31 -54.56
N LYS A 4 0.60 -16.98 -54.55
CA LYS A 4 1.25 -16.21 -53.51
C LYS A 4 0.27 -16.02 -52.34
N GLU A 5 0.63 -16.56 -51.18
CA GLU A 5 -0.03 -16.21 -49.93
C GLU A 5 0.43 -14.82 -49.46
N LYS A 6 -0.52 -13.99 -49.02
CA LYS A 6 -0.29 -12.71 -48.36
C LYS A 6 0.00 -12.95 -46.88
N PRO A 7 0.92 -12.20 -46.25
CA PRO A 7 1.17 -12.30 -44.79
C PRO A 7 -0.01 -11.75 -44.00
N GLY A 8 -0.55 -12.57 -43.11
CA GLY A 8 -1.62 -12.19 -42.19
C GLY A 8 -1.16 -11.16 -41.17
N GLU A 9 -1.95 -10.11 -41.02
CA GLU A 9 -1.87 -9.15 -39.93
C GLU A 9 -2.11 -9.85 -38.58
N HIS A 10 -1.07 -10.00 -37.80
CA HIS A 10 -1.21 -10.31 -36.37
C HIS A 10 -1.81 -9.06 -35.67
N ARG A 11 -3.12 -9.00 -35.53
CA ARG A 11 -3.76 -8.18 -34.53
C ARG A 11 -3.23 -8.57 -33.15
N ARG A 12 -2.35 -7.75 -32.61
CA ARG A 12 -2.03 -7.79 -31.16
C ARG A 12 -3.34 -7.53 -30.41
N GLN A 13 -3.89 -8.57 -29.82
CA GLN A 13 -4.85 -8.38 -28.74
C GLN A 13 -4.12 -7.66 -27.63
N ILE A 14 -4.45 -6.39 -27.44
CA ILE A 14 -4.08 -5.62 -26.27
C ILE A 14 -4.76 -6.32 -25.09
N GLY A 15 -3.95 -6.96 -24.26
CA GLY A 15 -4.43 -7.65 -23.08
C GLY A 15 -5.27 -6.72 -22.22
N THR A 16 -6.42 -7.21 -21.82
CA THR A 16 -7.32 -6.58 -20.88
C THR A 16 -6.54 -6.19 -19.63
N ALA A 17 -6.35 -4.89 -19.39
CA ALA A 17 -5.76 -4.39 -18.18
C ALA A 17 -6.58 -4.92 -17.00
N ILE A 18 -5.96 -5.73 -16.16
CA ILE A 18 -6.55 -6.22 -14.92
C ILE A 18 -6.82 -4.98 -14.06
N LYS A 19 -8.11 -4.68 -13.87
CA LYS A 19 -8.57 -3.58 -13.02
C LYS A 19 -8.02 -3.78 -11.61
N LEU A 20 -7.16 -2.88 -11.20
CA LEU A 20 -6.81 -2.63 -9.82
C LEU A 20 -8.10 -2.43 -9.03
N LEU A 21 -8.23 -3.11 -7.90
CA LEU A 21 -9.29 -2.88 -6.94
C LEU A 21 -8.75 -1.97 -5.83
N PRO A 22 -8.98 -0.71 -5.88
CA PRO A 22 -8.67 0.23 -4.81
C PRO A 22 -9.90 0.47 -3.97
N PHE A 23 -9.69 1.03 -2.80
CA PHE A 23 -10.66 0.99 -1.74
C PHE A 23 -10.79 2.36 -1.10
N LEU A 24 -12.00 2.84 -0.97
CA LEU A 24 -12.34 3.90 -0.02
C LEU A 24 -12.82 3.27 1.28
N LEU A 25 -12.50 3.89 2.39
CA LEU A 25 -13.02 3.49 3.69
C LEU A 25 -14.41 4.09 3.89
N SER A 26 -15.42 3.24 4.04
CA SER A 26 -16.77 3.64 4.44
C SER A 26 -16.95 3.34 5.92
N SER A 27 -17.27 4.36 6.71
CA SER A 27 -17.63 4.26 8.12
C SER A 27 -19.12 4.56 8.26
N LEU A 28 -19.87 3.63 8.84
CA LEU A 28 -21.31 3.76 9.07
C LEU A 28 -21.56 4.10 10.54
N PHE A 29 -22.49 5.01 10.79
CA PHE A 29 -22.88 5.47 12.11
C PHE A 29 -24.39 5.36 12.24
N SER A 30 -24.88 4.42 13.06
CA SER A 30 -26.29 4.34 13.43
C SER A 30 -26.57 5.34 14.57
N THR A 31 -26.81 6.58 14.24
CA THR A 31 -27.13 7.58 15.26
C THR A 31 -28.51 8.19 15.02
N LYS A 32 -29.21 8.52 16.14
CA LYS A 32 -30.39 9.39 16.11
C LYS A 32 -29.97 10.76 15.58
N MET A 33 -30.09 10.93 14.27
CA MET A 33 -29.77 12.21 13.64
C MET A 33 -30.84 13.24 13.99
N THR A 34 -30.44 14.29 14.69
CA THR A 34 -31.31 15.44 15.01
C THR A 34 -31.50 16.32 13.77
N ARG A 35 -32.64 17.02 13.68
CA ARG A 35 -32.84 18.08 12.68
C ARG A 35 -31.82 19.18 12.94
N GLY A 36 -30.99 19.51 11.95
CA GLY A 36 -29.94 20.48 12.05
C GLY A 36 -28.76 20.14 11.13
N ASP A 37 -27.57 20.66 11.42
CA ASP A 37 -26.37 20.27 10.67
C ASP A 37 -25.95 18.83 11.03
N TRP A 38 -26.53 17.88 10.31
CA TRP A 38 -26.33 16.44 10.50
C TRP A 38 -24.87 16.01 10.32
N THR A 39 -24.05 16.81 9.63
CA THR A 39 -22.62 16.51 9.43
C THR A 39 -21.84 16.56 10.72
N GLN A 40 -22.35 17.26 11.74
CA GLN A 40 -21.76 17.27 13.08
C GLN A 40 -21.87 15.92 13.80
N SER A 41 -22.81 15.07 13.39
CA SER A 41 -22.99 13.72 13.97
C SER A 41 -22.00 12.70 13.40
N ILE A 42 -21.37 13.00 12.26
CA ILE A 42 -20.42 12.12 11.55
C ILE A 42 -19.03 12.75 11.63
N ARG A 43 -18.50 12.89 12.85
CA ARG A 43 -17.19 13.49 13.07
C ARG A 43 -16.06 12.48 12.86
N PRO A 44 -14.86 12.94 12.44
CA PRO A 44 -13.70 12.06 12.28
C PRO A 44 -13.33 11.27 13.55
N GLU A 45 -13.59 11.83 14.71
CA GLU A 45 -13.32 11.27 16.03
C GLU A 45 -14.41 10.31 16.53
N SER A 46 -15.58 10.27 15.89
CA SER A 46 -16.67 9.38 16.27
C SER A 46 -16.31 7.94 15.94
N LYS A 47 -16.60 7.03 16.88
CA LYS A 47 -16.41 5.59 16.64
C LYS A 47 -17.53 5.09 15.73
N PRO A 48 -17.24 4.54 14.54
CA PRO A 48 -18.26 3.99 13.66
C PRO A 48 -18.79 2.65 14.20
N ASP A 49 -20.04 2.36 13.91
CA ASP A 49 -20.66 1.05 14.25
C ASP A 49 -20.18 -0.03 13.27
N LYS A 50 -19.97 0.34 12.01
CA LYS A 50 -19.52 -0.56 10.97
C LYS A 50 -18.53 0.14 10.04
N VAL A 51 -17.52 -0.59 9.62
CA VAL A 51 -16.54 -0.13 8.63
C VAL A 51 -16.52 -1.09 7.45
N ALA A 52 -16.55 -0.55 6.25
CA ALA A 52 -16.47 -1.31 5.01
C ALA A 52 -15.46 -0.66 4.05
N VAL A 53 -14.97 -1.46 3.12
CA VAL A 53 -14.08 -1.01 2.05
C VAL A 53 -14.84 -1.09 0.73
N LEU A 54 -14.86 0.01 -0.02
CA LEU A 54 -15.60 0.14 -1.26
C LEU A 54 -14.70 -0.09 -2.48
N GLN A 55 -15.20 -0.79 -3.50
CA GLN A 55 -14.45 -1.11 -4.72
C GLN A 55 -14.53 -0.02 -5.80
N SER A 56 -15.43 0.93 -5.64
CA SER A 56 -15.60 2.17 -6.41
C SER A 56 -16.10 3.24 -5.46
N PHE A 57 -16.20 4.48 -5.90
CA PHE A 57 -16.78 5.52 -5.03
C PHE A 57 -18.30 5.43 -5.01
N GLU A 58 -18.79 4.28 -4.59
CA GLU A 58 -20.22 3.98 -4.43
C GLU A 58 -20.44 3.25 -3.10
N SER A 59 -21.48 3.63 -2.36
CA SER A 59 -21.94 2.86 -1.21
C SER A 59 -22.65 1.58 -1.64
N SER A 60 -22.70 0.59 -0.76
CA SER A 60 -23.63 -0.53 -0.91
C SER A 60 -25.05 0.00 -0.95
N LYS A 61 -25.90 -0.62 -1.72
CA LYS A 61 -27.35 -0.40 -1.70
C LYS A 61 -27.95 -1.23 -0.55
N GLU A 62 -29.06 -0.77 -0.01
CA GLU A 62 -29.82 -1.50 1.02
C GLU A 62 -29.03 -1.72 2.33
N ILE A 63 -28.35 -0.68 2.79
CA ILE A 63 -27.68 -0.69 4.11
C ILE A 63 -28.71 -0.63 5.24
N GLY A 64 -29.84 0.07 5.01
CA GLY A 64 -30.95 0.26 5.94
C GLY A 64 -31.28 1.74 6.18
N ASP A 65 -32.23 1.98 7.09
CA ASP A 65 -32.72 3.32 7.40
C ASP A 65 -31.93 4.02 8.51
N ARG A 66 -31.98 5.34 8.53
CA ARG A 66 -31.55 6.23 9.63
C ARG A 66 -30.10 6.06 10.04
N TYR A 67 -29.20 6.10 9.04
CA TYR A 67 -27.76 6.08 9.28
C TYR A 67 -27.06 7.29 8.70
N GLY A 68 -25.82 7.50 9.11
CA GLY A 68 -24.86 8.36 8.46
C GLY A 68 -23.68 7.55 7.95
N ALA A 69 -23.18 7.91 6.80
CA ALA A 69 -21.97 7.32 6.27
C ALA A 69 -20.91 8.38 5.99
N ARG A 70 -19.66 8.04 6.27
CA ARG A 70 -18.50 8.80 5.85
C ARG A 70 -17.63 7.91 4.98
N VAL A 71 -17.47 8.30 3.73
CA VAL A 71 -16.61 7.63 2.77
C VAL A 71 -15.43 8.54 2.47
N HIS A 72 -14.22 8.10 2.77
CA HIS A 72 -13.06 8.94 2.60
C HIS A 72 -11.80 8.17 2.21
N GLY A 73 -10.88 8.87 1.56
CA GLY A 73 -9.62 8.33 1.10
C GLY A 73 -8.88 9.31 0.21
N PHE A 74 -8.10 8.76 -0.69
CA PHE A 74 -7.36 9.55 -1.67
C PHE A 74 -7.81 9.21 -3.08
N ILE A 75 -7.80 10.23 -3.94
CA ILE A 75 -8.01 10.10 -5.38
C ILE A 75 -6.72 10.43 -6.13
N TYR A 76 -6.46 9.67 -7.20
CA TYR A 76 -5.30 9.80 -8.07
C TYR A 76 -5.79 10.00 -9.51
N PRO A 77 -5.74 11.23 -10.07
CA PRO A 77 -6.03 11.46 -11.48
C PRO A 77 -4.99 10.78 -12.37
N ASP A 78 -5.41 10.14 -13.46
CA ASP A 78 -4.48 9.51 -14.41
C ASP A 78 -3.73 10.54 -15.26
N GLN A 79 -4.32 11.71 -15.47
CA GLN A 79 -3.76 12.79 -16.29
C GLN A 79 -4.00 14.16 -15.66
N SER A 80 -3.14 15.12 -15.95
CA SER A 80 -3.33 16.51 -15.55
C SER A 80 -4.42 17.19 -16.39
N GLY A 81 -5.27 18.01 -15.75
CA GLY A 81 -6.32 18.75 -16.45
C GLY A 81 -7.48 19.15 -15.55
N GLU A 82 -8.55 19.64 -16.19
CA GLU A 82 -9.76 20.07 -15.52
C GLU A 82 -10.72 18.88 -15.30
N TYR A 83 -11.05 18.64 -14.04
CA TYR A 83 -12.00 17.60 -13.61
C TYR A 83 -13.26 18.26 -13.06
N THR A 84 -14.43 17.71 -13.40
CA THR A 84 -15.70 18.08 -12.75
C THR A 84 -16.19 16.89 -11.95
N PHE A 85 -16.40 17.08 -10.66
CA PHE A 85 -16.92 16.04 -9.76
C PHE A 85 -18.43 16.16 -9.62
N GLY A 86 -19.09 15.02 -9.37
CA GLY A 86 -20.51 14.97 -9.08
C GLY A 86 -20.83 13.97 -7.99
N ILE A 87 -21.96 14.19 -7.31
CA ILE A 87 -22.47 13.27 -6.29
C ILE A 87 -23.95 13.00 -6.51
N THR A 88 -24.35 11.74 -6.37
CA THR A 88 -25.75 11.31 -6.31
C THR A 88 -25.98 10.53 -5.03
N SER A 89 -27.11 10.70 -4.39
CA SER A 89 -27.46 9.98 -3.16
C SER A 89 -28.97 9.97 -2.91
N ASP A 90 -29.38 9.03 -2.13
CA ASP A 90 -30.66 8.98 -1.46
C ASP A 90 -30.33 8.71 0.04
N ASP A 91 -30.53 9.66 0.98
CA ASP A 91 -31.05 11.04 0.86
C ASP A 91 -29.93 12.08 0.56
N GLN A 92 -29.45 12.76 1.60
CA GLN A 92 -28.57 13.93 1.52
C GLN A 92 -27.10 13.53 1.47
N SER A 93 -26.31 14.31 0.74
CA SER A 93 -24.87 14.11 0.72
C SER A 93 -24.07 15.39 0.53
N LYS A 94 -22.80 15.35 0.95
CA LYS A 94 -21.80 16.40 0.75
C LYS A 94 -20.49 15.78 0.28
N LEU A 95 -19.88 16.36 -0.75
CA LEU A 95 -18.59 15.93 -1.31
C LEU A 95 -17.53 17.00 -1.09
N PHE A 96 -16.42 16.61 -0.51
CA PHE A 96 -15.27 17.46 -0.23
C PHE A 96 -14.04 16.94 -0.97
N LEU A 97 -13.22 17.87 -1.45
CA LEU A 97 -11.92 17.60 -2.06
C LEU A 97 -10.89 18.57 -1.51
N SER A 98 -9.71 18.06 -1.17
CA SER A 98 -8.55 18.89 -0.80
C SER A 98 -7.77 19.33 -2.04
N SER A 99 -7.05 20.43 -1.91
CA SER A 99 -6.06 20.86 -2.91
C SER A 99 -4.80 19.98 -2.96
N ASP A 100 -4.67 19.07 -2.01
CA ASP A 100 -3.55 18.15 -1.81
C ASP A 100 -3.99 16.90 -1.02
N SER A 101 -3.06 16.19 -0.43
CA SER A 101 -3.36 15.02 0.38
C SER A 101 -3.74 15.34 1.83
N ASP A 102 -3.73 16.60 2.27
CA ASP A 102 -4.11 17.00 3.63
C ASP A 102 -5.64 17.18 3.74
N PRO A 103 -6.34 16.43 4.63
CA PRO A 103 -7.78 16.59 4.86
C PRO A 103 -8.16 17.97 5.43
N LYS A 104 -7.22 18.71 6.02
CA LYS A 104 -7.47 20.07 6.53
C LYS A 104 -7.76 21.07 5.41
N ASN A 105 -7.22 20.82 4.20
CA ASN A 105 -7.39 21.68 3.04
C ASN A 105 -8.65 21.35 2.22
N LYS A 106 -9.49 20.42 2.70
CA LYS A 106 -10.71 20.03 1.99
C LYS A 106 -11.73 21.15 1.93
N LYS A 107 -12.34 21.31 0.78
CA LYS A 107 -13.45 22.26 0.53
C LYS A 107 -14.66 21.49 0.05
N LEU A 108 -15.85 21.97 0.41
CA LEU A 108 -17.09 21.47 -0.15
C LEU A 108 -17.11 21.81 -1.65
N ILE A 109 -17.27 20.80 -2.51
CA ILE A 109 -17.25 20.97 -3.97
C ILE A 109 -18.57 20.60 -4.64
N ALA A 110 -19.37 19.73 -4.02
CA ALA A 110 -20.70 19.34 -4.51
C ALA A 110 -21.56 18.84 -3.36
N TYR A 111 -22.88 18.92 -3.48
CA TYR A 111 -23.81 18.39 -2.48
C TYR A 111 -25.23 18.21 -3.05
N THR A 112 -26.03 17.38 -2.35
CA THR A 112 -27.48 17.35 -2.51
C THR A 112 -28.17 17.41 -1.15
N ASN A 113 -29.27 18.15 -1.06
CA ASN A 113 -30.12 18.23 0.14
C ASN A 113 -31.36 17.34 0.04
N GLU A 114 -31.55 16.72 -1.12
CA GLU A 114 -32.68 15.88 -1.47
C GLU A 114 -32.17 14.63 -2.16
N TRP A 115 -33.02 13.61 -2.23
CA TRP A 115 -32.70 12.41 -2.95
C TRP A 115 -32.52 12.63 -4.47
N THR A 116 -31.68 11.80 -5.07
CA THR A 116 -31.48 11.74 -6.53
C THR A 116 -31.52 10.29 -6.97
N GLU A 117 -31.80 10.05 -8.23
CA GLU A 117 -31.68 8.71 -8.83
C GLU A 117 -30.20 8.31 -8.95
N VAL A 118 -29.93 7.03 -8.90
CA VAL A 118 -28.59 6.48 -9.10
C VAL A 118 -28.00 6.96 -10.43
N GLY A 119 -26.83 7.60 -10.39
CA GLY A 119 -26.16 8.08 -11.60
C GLY A 119 -26.75 9.32 -12.25
N ASN A 120 -27.81 9.90 -11.71
CA ASN A 120 -28.37 11.16 -12.20
C ASN A 120 -27.66 12.37 -11.57
N PHE A 121 -26.55 12.76 -12.15
CA PHE A 121 -25.75 13.92 -11.71
C PHE A 121 -26.33 15.28 -12.13
N ASN A 122 -27.52 15.30 -12.76
CA ASN A 122 -28.08 16.50 -13.38
C ASN A 122 -29.40 16.98 -12.75
N LYS A 123 -29.92 16.33 -11.72
CA LYS A 123 -31.20 16.69 -11.08
C LYS A 123 -31.10 18.06 -10.41
N TYR A 124 -29.98 18.33 -9.73
CA TYR A 124 -29.74 19.63 -9.06
C TYR A 124 -28.39 20.20 -9.49
N GLY A 125 -28.33 21.52 -9.64
CA GLY A 125 -27.08 22.23 -10.01
C GLY A 125 -25.96 22.09 -8.96
N THR A 126 -26.33 21.87 -7.71
CA THR A 126 -25.39 21.71 -6.57
C THR A 126 -24.70 20.33 -6.53
N GLN A 127 -25.22 19.36 -7.28
CA GLN A 127 -24.59 18.03 -7.39
C GLN A 127 -23.23 18.04 -8.10
N LYS A 128 -22.91 19.11 -8.81
CA LYS A 128 -21.69 19.22 -9.62
C LYS A 128 -20.75 20.28 -9.06
N SER A 129 -19.47 19.96 -9.06
CA SER A 129 -18.43 20.96 -8.80
C SER A 129 -18.25 21.91 -9.99
N LYS A 130 -17.63 23.06 -9.75
CA LYS A 130 -16.92 23.78 -10.81
C LYS A 130 -15.78 22.91 -11.33
N PRO A 131 -15.23 23.17 -12.54
CA PRO A 131 -14.00 22.52 -12.97
C PRO A 131 -12.86 22.76 -11.98
N ILE A 132 -12.12 21.70 -11.66
CA ILE A 132 -11.01 21.71 -10.70
C ILE A 132 -9.78 21.16 -11.40
N ARG A 133 -8.70 21.95 -11.45
CA ARG A 133 -7.45 21.50 -12.04
C ARG A 133 -6.73 20.53 -11.11
N LEU A 134 -6.47 19.31 -11.60
CA LEU A 134 -5.69 18.29 -10.90
C LEU A 134 -4.47 17.89 -11.73
N GLU A 135 -3.44 17.40 -11.06
CA GLU A 135 -2.20 16.90 -11.66
C GLU A 135 -2.21 15.38 -11.70
N GLY A 136 -1.89 14.80 -12.86
CA GLY A 136 -1.83 13.36 -13.05
C GLY A 136 -0.84 12.69 -12.09
N GLY A 137 -1.26 11.58 -11.48
CA GLY A 137 -0.46 10.82 -10.52
C GLY A 137 -0.31 11.46 -9.14
N LYS A 138 -0.77 12.70 -8.93
CA LYS A 138 -0.76 13.35 -7.62
C LYS A 138 -1.93 12.86 -6.77
N LYS A 139 -1.70 12.81 -5.46
CA LYS A 139 -2.66 12.33 -4.47
C LYS A 139 -3.45 13.49 -3.87
N TYR A 140 -4.78 13.39 -3.87
CA TYR A 140 -5.68 14.38 -3.27
C TYR A 140 -6.60 13.69 -2.26
N TYR A 141 -6.81 14.31 -1.09
CA TYR A 141 -7.80 13.80 -0.15
C TYR A 141 -9.21 14.10 -0.64
N ILE A 142 -10.09 13.08 -0.58
CA ILE A 142 -11.50 13.20 -0.96
C ILE A 142 -12.38 12.56 0.12
N GLU A 143 -13.52 13.19 0.40
CA GLU A 143 -14.45 12.74 1.42
C GLU A 143 -15.89 12.99 0.98
N ALA A 144 -16.73 11.97 1.09
CA ALA A 144 -18.17 12.09 0.97
C ALA A 144 -18.84 11.79 2.31
N LEU A 145 -19.77 12.63 2.69
CA LEU A 145 -20.70 12.39 3.81
C LEU A 145 -22.07 12.11 3.23
N HIS A 146 -22.74 11.08 3.75
CA HIS A 146 -24.07 10.68 3.35
C HIS A 146 -24.97 10.53 4.57
N ARG A 147 -26.18 10.98 4.46
CA ARG A 147 -27.24 10.78 5.45
C ARG A 147 -28.41 10.09 4.75
N GLU A 148 -28.75 8.92 5.29
CA GLU A 148 -29.96 8.20 4.93
C GLU A 148 -31.02 8.40 6.03
N ASN A 149 -32.24 8.65 5.63
CA ASN A 149 -33.38 8.72 6.54
C ASN A 149 -34.25 7.48 6.45
N THR A 150 -35.00 7.32 5.37
CA THR A 150 -35.84 6.15 5.13
C THR A 150 -36.09 5.98 3.64
N GLY A 151 -36.16 4.74 3.17
CA GLY A 151 -36.49 4.44 1.78
C GLY A 151 -35.41 3.73 1.03
N GLY A 152 -35.14 4.15 -0.20
CA GLY A 152 -34.01 3.66 -0.97
C GLY A 152 -32.71 4.31 -0.47
N ASP A 153 -31.62 3.56 -0.44
CA ASP A 153 -30.33 4.09 -0.06
C ASP A 153 -29.25 3.87 -1.12
N HIS A 154 -28.54 4.91 -1.46
CA HIS A 154 -27.35 4.87 -2.31
C HIS A 154 -26.54 6.16 -2.18
N MET A 155 -25.27 6.08 -2.47
CA MET A 155 -24.41 7.22 -2.70
C MET A 155 -23.37 6.87 -3.74
N SER A 156 -23.20 7.72 -4.75
CA SER A 156 -22.17 7.53 -5.79
C SER A 156 -21.49 8.85 -6.11
N VAL A 157 -20.16 8.79 -6.23
CA VAL A 157 -19.35 9.92 -6.68
C VAL A 157 -18.80 9.63 -8.07
N GLY A 158 -19.10 10.53 -8.98
CA GLY A 158 -18.59 10.50 -10.35
C GLY A 158 -17.68 11.67 -10.66
N TRP A 159 -16.98 11.54 -11.76
CA TRP A 159 -16.19 12.62 -12.33
C TRP A 159 -16.30 12.67 -13.86
N VAL A 160 -16.12 13.86 -14.40
CA VAL A 160 -15.84 14.10 -15.82
C VAL A 160 -14.34 14.33 -15.91
N ILE A 161 -13.63 13.45 -16.60
CA ILE A 161 -12.18 13.55 -16.78
C ILE A 161 -11.84 14.44 -17.97
N PRO A 162 -10.63 15.04 -18.04
CA PRO A 162 -10.23 15.89 -19.15
C PRO A 162 -10.44 15.22 -20.52
N GLY A 163 -11.07 15.96 -21.46
CA GLY A 163 -11.38 15.46 -22.81
C GLY A 163 -12.62 14.56 -22.91
N LYS A 164 -13.39 14.36 -21.82
CA LYS A 164 -14.67 13.66 -21.82
C LYS A 164 -15.82 14.60 -21.49
N GLY A 165 -17.03 14.26 -21.95
CA GLY A 165 -18.23 15.08 -21.76
C GLY A 165 -19.26 14.49 -20.78
N SER A 166 -19.02 13.29 -20.23
CA SER A 166 -19.99 12.59 -19.37
C SER A 166 -19.38 12.12 -18.07
N PHE A 167 -20.20 12.04 -17.02
CA PHE A 167 -19.82 11.48 -15.75
C PHE A 167 -19.58 9.97 -15.87
N THR A 168 -18.53 9.52 -15.22
CA THR A 168 -18.29 8.11 -14.90
C THR A 168 -18.04 8.00 -13.40
N ILE A 169 -18.51 6.93 -12.76
CA ILE A 169 -18.20 6.68 -11.34
C ILE A 169 -16.69 6.62 -11.17
N VAL A 170 -16.18 7.27 -10.14
CA VAL A 170 -14.75 7.23 -9.86
C VAL A 170 -14.36 5.78 -9.60
N PRO A 171 -13.58 5.18 -10.52
CA PRO A 171 -13.24 3.77 -10.39
C PRO A 171 -12.24 3.59 -9.29
N GLY A 172 -12.35 2.46 -8.66
CA GLY A 172 -11.47 2.12 -7.59
C GLY A 172 -9.98 2.15 -8.00
N ALA A 173 -9.58 1.99 -9.31
CA ALA A 173 -8.18 2.15 -9.79
C ALA A 173 -7.58 3.53 -9.48
N ASN A 174 -8.42 4.52 -9.26
CA ASN A 174 -8.03 5.88 -8.97
C ASN A 174 -8.21 6.25 -7.49
N LEU A 175 -8.44 5.27 -6.62
CA LEU A 175 -8.74 5.50 -5.20
C LEU A 175 -7.78 4.73 -4.29
N SER A 176 -7.50 5.24 -3.10
CA SER A 176 -6.90 4.47 -2.01
C SER A 176 -7.48 4.89 -0.66
N PRO A 177 -7.50 3.99 0.35
CA PRO A 177 -8.07 4.32 1.64
C PRO A 177 -7.27 5.43 2.32
N TYR A 178 -7.98 6.24 3.11
CA TYR A 178 -7.37 7.13 4.08
C TYR A 178 -7.06 6.32 5.35
N PRO A 179 -5.86 6.42 5.91
CA PRO A 179 -5.52 5.72 7.14
C PRO A 179 -6.39 6.23 8.29
N SER A 180 -7.29 5.40 8.83
CA SER A 180 -8.06 5.74 10.01
C SER A 180 -7.29 5.32 11.26
N GLY A 181 -6.93 6.28 12.09
CA GLY A 181 -6.08 6.08 13.25
C GLY A 181 -6.71 5.31 14.39
N SER A 182 -5.92 4.47 15.03
CA SER A 182 -6.05 4.16 16.45
C SER A 182 -5.42 5.29 17.24
N LYS A 183 -6.19 5.88 18.19
CA LYS A 183 -5.76 6.89 19.16
C LYS A 183 -5.01 8.13 18.62
N GLY A 184 -5.75 9.10 18.12
CA GLY A 184 -5.51 10.51 18.40
C GLY A 184 -4.27 11.20 17.83
N ARG A 185 -3.62 10.65 16.80
CA ARG A 185 -2.74 11.40 15.92
C ARG A 185 -3.06 11.04 14.48
N ILE A 186 -3.46 12.04 13.72
CA ILE A 186 -3.69 11.93 12.28
C ILE A 186 -2.33 11.54 11.68
N ALA A 187 -2.21 10.31 11.20
CA ALA A 187 -0.97 9.80 10.58
C ALA A 187 -0.43 10.72 9.46
N HIS A 188 -1.22 11.65 9.00
CA HIS A 188 -0.89 12.63 7.97
C HIS A 188 -0.07 13.83 8.47
N GLU A 189 -0.22 14.28 9.73
CA GLU A 189 0.68 15.30 10.30
C GLU A 189 2.10 14.76 10.44
N VAL A 190 2.21 13.45 10.57
CA VAL A 190 3.47 12.71 10.65
C VAL A 190 4.15 12.54 9.27
N TRP A 191 3.40 12.66 8.15
CA TRP A 191 3.95 12.36 6.82
C TRP A 191 4.70 13.51 6.16
N ASN A 192 4.30 14.78 6.38
CA ASN A 192 4.97 15.94 5.82
C ASN A 192 6.01 16.55 6.78
N ASP A 193 5.87 16.31 8.10
CA ASP A 193 6.83 16.76 9.12
C ASP A 193 7.81 15.66 9.54
N LEU A 194 7.56 14.41 9.19
CA LEU A 194 8.56 13.35 9.25
C LEU A 194 9.32 13.31 7.90
N VAL A 195 10.12 14.28 7.69
CA VAL A 195 11.54 13.96 7.55
C VAL A 195 11.90 13.18 8.83
N ALA A 196 11.64 11.87 8.83
CA ALA A 196 12.05 11.00 9.92
C ALA A 196 13.50 11.36 10.21
N PRO A 197 13.86 11.60 11.45
CA PRO A 197 15.20 12.07 11.75
C PRO A 197 16.18 11.19 10.99
N PRO A 198 17.20 11.77 10.38
CA PRO A 198 18.17 11.00 9.60
C PRO A 198 18.58 9.83 10.47
N ILE A 199 18.56 8.61 9.95
CA ILE A 199 19.00 7.42 10.70
C ILE A 199 20.37 7.77 11.21
N LYS A 200 20.55 7.79 12.52
CA LYS A 200 21.77 8.26 13.18
C LYS A 200 22.98 7.55 12.55
N GLY A 201 23.88 8.32 11.95
CA GLY A 201 25.08 7.79 11.28
C GLY A 201 24.89 7.40 9.80
N MET A 202 23.71 7.52 9.22
CA MET A 202 23.56 7.42 7.76
C MET A 202 23.96 8.74 7.10
N PRO A 203 24.83 8.72 6.06
CA PRO A 203 25.16 9.92 5.32
C PRO A 203 23.92 10.44 4.55
N VAL A 204 23.93 11.71 4.20
CA VAL A 204 22.96 12.24 3.22
C VAL A 204 23.28 11.59 1.88
N ILE A 205 22.32 10.83 1.35
CA ILE A 205 22.48 10.12 0.07
C ILE A 205 21.65 10.86 -0.97
N THR A 206 22.33 11.35 -2.01
CA THR A 206 21.67 11.87 -3.20
C THR A 206 21.46 10.73 -4.18
N VAL A 207 20.21 10.53 -4.62
CA VAL A 207 19.89 9.55 -5.66
C VAL A 207 20.42 10.05 -6.99
N THR A 208 21.27 9.26 -7.63
CA THR A 208 21.90 9.57 -8.93
C THR A 208 21.44 8.62 -10.04
N SER A 209 20.87 7.47 -9.68
CA SER A 209 20.32 6.52 -10.64
C SER A 209 18.97 6.99 -11.19
N LEU A 210 18.61 6.50 -12.39
CA LEU A 210 17.31 6.76 -13.02
C LEU A 210 16.15 6.18 -12.21
N ASN A 211 16.40 5.15 -11.40
CA ASN A 211 15.46 4.55 -10.48
C ASN A 211 15.60 5.18 -9.09
N ASP A 212 14.58 5.86 -8.63
CA ASP A 212 14.54 6.41 -7.28
C ASP A 212 13.91 5.40 -6.31
N PRO A 213 14.71 4.72 -5.46
CA PRO A 213 14.21 3.67 -4.58
C PRO A 213 13.37 4.21 -3.40
N THR A 214 13.21 5.53 -3.32
CA THR A 214 12.41 6.19 -2.28
C THR A 214 11.01 6.58 -2.76
N LYS A 215 10.75 6.51 -4.06
CA LYS A 215 9.46 6.88 -4.65
C LYS A 215 8.57 5.65 -4.81
N PRO A 216 7.42 5.57 -4.15
CA PRO A 216 6.51 4.44 -4.27
C PRO A 216 6.04 4.25 -5.71
N VAL A 217 6.30 3.07 -6.26
CA VAL A 217 5.80 2.66 -7.58
C VAL A 217 5.33 1.21 -7.53
N PRO A 218 4.27 0.84 -8.28
CA PRO A 218 3.82 -0.55 -8.33
C PRO A 218 4.87 -1.45 -8.97
N GLY A 219 4.90 -2.72 -8.60
CA GLY A 219 5.77 -3.69 -9.23
C GLY A 219 5.37 -3.95 -10.68
N GLY A 220 6.36 -4.01 -11.56
CA GLY A 220 6.17 -4.23 -13.00
C GLY A 220 5.93 -5.69 -13.41
N VAL A 221 6.02 -6.64 -12.48
CA VAL A 221 5.86 -8.06 -12.79
C VAL A 221 4.39 -8.47 -12.85
N ARG A 222 4.07 -9.39 -13.76
CA ARG A 222 2.69 -9.85 -14.01
C ARG A 222 1.93 -10.30 -12.77
N TRP A 223 2.62 -10.96 -11.84
CA TRP A 223 2.01 -11.51 -10.61
C TRP A 223 1.92 -10.53 -9.45
N PHE A 224 2.49 -9.33 -9.57
CA PHE A 224 2.53 -8.33 -8.49
C PHE A 224 1.13 -8.08 -7.89
N TRP A 225 0.16 -7.77 -8.75
CA TRP A 225 -1.19 -7.41 -8.32
C TRP A 225 -1.95 -8.53 -7.62
N ASN A 226 -1.84 -9.77 -8.13
CA ASN A 226 -2.49 -10.91 -7.49
C ASN A 226 -1.92 -11.17 -6.09
N ASN A 227 -0.60 -11.06 -5.95
CA ASN A 227 0.05 -11.23 -4.66
C ASN A 227 -0.25 -10.06 -3.71
N HIS A 228 -0.28 -8.82 -4.22
CA HIS A 228 -0.70 -7.66 -3.44
C HIS A 228 -2.15 -7.84 -2.92
N GLN A 229 -3.09 -8.26 -3.77
CA GLN A 229 -4.45 -8.58 -3.36
C GLN A 229 -4.50 -9.69 -2.29
N SER A 230 -3.74 -10.76 -2.46
CA SER A 230 -3.62 -11.82 -1.45
C SER A 230 -3.10 -11.27 -0.12
N ASN A 231 -2.10 -10.39 -0.16
CA ASN A 231 -1.55 -9.75 1.04
C ASN A 231 -2.57 -8.80 1.71
N LEU A 232 -3.39 -8.09 0.93
CA LEU A 232 -4.51 -7.30 1.48
C LEU A 232 -5.54 -8.17 2.19
N GLN A 233 -5.82 -9.39 1.70
CA GLN A 233 -6.68 -10.34 2.41
C GLN A 233 -6.07 -10.80 3.74
N LYS A 234 -4.76 -11.10 3.76
CA LYS A 234 -4.04 -11.42 5.01
C LYS A 234 -4.08 -10.24 5.98
N THR A 235 -3.88 -9.01 5.48
CA THR A 235 -3.98 -7.78 6.26
C THR A 235 -5.37 -7.64 6.89
N LYS A 236 -6.43 -7.86 6.10
CA LYS A 236 -7.82 -7.81 6.57
C LYS A 236 -8.12 -8.90 7.62
N ALA A 237 -7.62 -10.10 7.42
CA ALA A 237 -7.78 -11.20 8.37
C ALA A 237 -7.08 -10.92 9.70
N ASN A 238 -5.97 -10.20 9.67
CA ASN A 238 -5.15 -9.78 10.82
C ASN A 238 -4.91 -10.92 11.84
N ASN A 239 -4.59 -12.10 11.33
CA ASN A 239 -4.42 -13.31 12.15
C ASN A 239 -2.96 -13.78 12.15
N PHE A 240 -2.05 -12.87 12.47
CA PHE A 240 -0.61 -13.16 12.55
C PHE A 240 0.09 -12.25 13.57
N ASP A 241 1.03 -12.80 14.31
CA ASP A 241 1.88 -12.07 15.25
C ASP A 241 3.28 -11.83 14.69
N LEU A 242 3.65 -12.54 13.62
CA LEU A 242 4.93 -12.45 12.91
C LEU A 242 4.69 -12.22 11.43
N CYS A 243 5.30 -11.19 10.87
CA CYS A 243 5.21 -10.87 9.45
C CYS A 243 6.57 -11.04 8.77
N PHE A 244 6.62 -11.72 7.64
CA PHE A 244 7.77 -11.75 6.73
C PHE A 244 7.49 -10.80 5.57
N LEU A 245 8.26 -9.74 5.42
CA LEU A 245 8.12 -8.72 4.38
C LEU A 245 9.39 -8.67 3.51
N GLY A 246 9.21 -8.71 2.19
CA GLY A 246 10.34 -8.70 1.27
C GLY A 246 9.98 -9.09 -0.15
N ASP A 247 10.98 -9.57 -0.87
CA ASP A 247 10.92 -9.96 -2.29
C ASP A 247 10.69 -11.47 -2.52
N SER A 248 11.23 -12.00 -3.63
CA SER A 248 11.11 -13.42 -3.99
C SER A 248 11.78 -14.37 -2.99
N ILE A 249 12.85 -13.93 -2.33
CA ILE A 249 13.54 -14.75 -1.34
C ILE A 249 12.62 -14.94 -0.13
N THR A 250 11.92 -13.89 0.27
CA THR A 250 10.89 -13.97 1.32
C THR A 250 9.68 -14.77 0.86
N SER A 251 9.16 -14.52 -0.34
CA SER A 251 8.02 -15.26 -0.91
C SER A 251 8.29 -16.76 -1.01
N GLY A 252 9.53 -17.15 -1.25
CA GLY A 252 9.95 -18.51 -1.47
C GLY A 252 10.05 -19.39 -0.21
N TRP A 253 9.74 -18.88 0.99
CA TRP A 253 9.76 -19.69 2.22
C TRP A 253 8.90 -20.94 2.09
N PRO A 254 9.47 -22.17 2.23
CA PRO A 254 8.67 -23.38 2.26
C PRO A 254 7.72 -23.39 3.45
N GLY A 255 6.43 -23.65 3.19
CA GLY A 255 5.39 -23.53 4.22
C GLY A 255 5.60 -24.47 5.42
N ASP A 256 6.10 -25.68 5.18
CA ASP A 256 6.44 -26.64 6.23
C ASP A 256 7.58 -26.16 7.12
N LEU A 257 8.65 -25.61 6.55
CA LEU A 257 9.76 -25.02 7.33
C LEU A 257 9.31 -23.77 8.06
N MET A 258 8.51 -22.90 7.43
CA MET A 258 7.98 -21.72 8.10
C MET A 258 7.15 -22.11 9.33
N ASN A 259 6.29 -23.11 9.20
CA ASN A 259 5.53 -23.62 10.33
C ASN A 259 6.43 -24.30 11.40
N MET A 260 7.43 -25.06 10.98
CA MET A 260 8.36 -25.73 11.89
C MET A 260 9.13 -24.74 12.78
N TYR A 261 9.69 -23.68 12.19
CA TYR A 261 10.49 -22.69 12.94
C TYR A 261 9.65 -21.64 13.66
N PHE A 262 8.56 -21.20 13.05
CA PHE A 262 7.84 -20.00 13.46
C PHE A 262 6.35 -20.21 13.74
N GLY A 263 5.80 -21.43 13.61
CA GLY A 263 4.38 -21.71 13.76
C GLY A 263 3.78 -21.20 15.07
N LYS A 264 4.55 -21.25 16.17
CA LYS A 264 4.16 -20.71 17.48
C LYS A 264 3.85 -19.20 17.47
N TYR A 265 4.33 -18.47 16.46
CA TYR A 265 4.14 -17.02 16.29
C TYR A 265 3.14 -16.66 15.21
N LYS A 266 2.38 -17.64 14.69
CA LYS A 266 1.41 -17.41 13.61
C LYS A 266 2.02 -16.59 12.47
N PRO A 267 3.00 -17.10 11.73
CA PRO A 267 3.69 -16.34 10.71
C PRO A 267 2.80 -16.06 9.50
N ALA A 268 2.92 -14.88 8.93
CA ALA A 268 2.34 -14.53 7.63
C ALA A 268 3.41 -14.04 6.66
N ASN A 269 3.39 -14.57 5.44
CA ASN A 269 4.33 -14.22 4.39
C ASN A 269 3.74 -13.16 3.46
N PHE A 270 4.37 -11.99 3.43
CA PHE A 270 4.07 -10.83 2.60
C PHE A 270 5.14 -10.58 1.51
N GLY A 271 5.95 -11.58 1.20
CA GLY A 271 6.92 -11.50 0.11
C GLY A 271 6.24 -11.48 -1.27
N ILE A 272 6.75 -10.66 -2.19
CA ILE A 272 6.34 -10.66 -3.60
C ILE A 272 7.58 -10.73 -4.49
N GLY A 273 7.61 -11.72 -5.39
CA GLY A 273 8.72 -11.90 -6.31
C GLY A 273 8.97 -10.69 -7.20
N GLY A 274 10.23 -10.25 -7.29
CA GLY A 274 10.65 -9.11 -8.08
C GLY A 274 10.55 -7.76 -7.37
N ASP A 275 10.05 -7.71 -6.13
CA ASP A 275 9.92 -6.45 -5.40
C ASP A 275 11.26 -5.79 -5.12
N ARG A 276 11.25 -4.50 -5.30
CA ARG A 276 12.25 -3.53 -4.87
C ARG A 276 11.70 -2.70 -3.71
N ALA A 277 12.54 -1.88 -3.07
CA ALA A 277 12.14 -1.03 -1.96
C ALA A 277 10.94 -0.13 -2.30
N GLU A 278 10.96 0.50 -3.46
CA GLU A 278 9.88 1.37 -3.96
C GLU A 278 8.57 0.60 -4.20
N ASN A 279 8.63 -0.69 -4.55
CA ASN A 279 7.43 -1.53 -4.69
C ASN A 279 6.83 -1.88 -3.33
N VAL A 280 7.67 -2.18 -2.34
CA VAL A 280 7.20 -2.39 -0.96
C VAL A 280 6.62 -1.10 -0.39
N LEU A 281 7.23 0.06 -0.63
CA LEU A 281 6.66 1.36 -0.24
C LEU A 281 5.27 1.56 -0.85
N PHE A 282 5.12 1.27 -2.15
CA PHE A 282 3.82 1.32 -2.82
C PHE A 282 2.79 0.42 -2.14
N ARG A 283 3.13 -0.84 -1.84
CA ARG A 283 2.22 -1.79 -1.19
C ARG A 283 1.77 -1.32 0.19
N LEU A 284 2.69 -0.79 0.99
CA LEU A 284 2.40 -0.23 2.31
C LEU A 284 1.51 1.02 2.22
N GLU A 285 1.69 1.85 1.19
CA GLU A 285 0.82 3.00 0.94
C GLU A 285 -0.56 2.62 0.41
N ASN A 286 -0.66 1.43 -0.17
CA ASN A 286 -1.89 0.91 -0.74
C ASN A 286 -2.50 -0.22 0.11
N GLY A 287 -2.33 -0.17 1.42
CA GLY A 287 -3.14 -0.90 2.38
C GLY A 287 -2.50 -2.12 3.01
N GLU A 288 -1.37 -2.64 2.51
CA GLU A 288 -0.72 -3.77 3.17
C GLU A 288 -0.25 -3.39 4.58
N LEU A 289 -0.47 -4.30 5.52
CA LEU A 289 -0.20 -4.15 6.95
C LEU A 289 -0.95 -3.01 7.67
N GLN A 290 -1.84 -2.30 6.99
CA GLN A 290 -2.72 -1.33 7.66
C GLN A 290 -3.66 -2.05 8.63
N TRP A 291 -3.86 -1.48 9.81
CA TRP A 291 -4.72 -2.04 10.86
C TRP A 291 -4.23 -3.35 11.48
N THR A 292 -3.05 -3.82 11.12
CA THR A 292 -2.42 -4.95 11.77
C THR A 292 -1.52 -4.49 12.93
N SER A 293 -1.17 -5.40 13.79
CA SER A 293 -0.26 -5.13 14.91
C SER A 293 0.65 -6.34 15.17
N PRO A 294 1.41 -6.81 14.18
CA PRO A 294 2.35 -7.90 14.42
C PRO A 294 3.38 -7.47 15.46
N LYS A 295 3.82 -8.38 16.30
CA LYS A 295 4.88 -8.10 17.27
C LYS A 295 6.21 -7.82 16.59
N VAL A 296 6.51 -8.58 15.52
CA VAL A 296 7.75 -8.45 14.75
C VAL A 296 7.48 -8.55 13.25
N ILE A 297 8.18 -7.71 12.48
CA ILE A 297 8.33 -7.83 11.03
C ILE A 297 9.77 -8.25 10.75
N ILE A 298 9.96 -9.38 10.06
CA ILE A 298 11.25 -9.76 9.47
C ILE A 298 11.31 -9.12 8.09
N LEU A 299 12.26 -8.23 7.88
CA LEU A 299 12.46 -7.50 6.62
C LEU A 299 13.74 -7.96 5.92
N LEU A 300 13.60 -8.55 4.73
CA LEU A 300 14.68 -8.86 3.81
C LEU A 300 14.37 -8.24 2.46
N LEU A 301 15.13 -7.22 2.05
CA LEU A 301 14.81 -6.42 0.88
C LEU A 301 16.06 -5.73 0.33
N GLY A 302 16.11 -5.55 -1.01
CA GLY A 302 17.17 -4.80 -1.68
C GLY A 302 17.89 -5.59 -2.78
N THR A 303 17.72 -6.92 -2.84
CA THR A 303 18.34 -7.76 -3.88
C THR A 303 17.98 -7.28 -5.29
N ASN A 304 16.72 -6.95 -5.55
CA ASN A 304 16.28 -6.52 -6.88
C ASN A 304 16.67 -5.06 -7.19
N ASN A 305 16.92 -4.23 -6.18
CA ASN A 305 17.44 -2.88 -6.39
C ASN A 305 18.86 -2.88 -6.95
N SER A 306 19.65 -3.95 -6.71
CA SER A 306 21.04 -4.04 -7.20
C SER A 306 21.17 -3.95 -8.72
N GLY A 307 20.12 -4.27 -9.47
CA GLY A 307 20.09 -4.10 -10.92
C GLY A 307 20.03 -2.64 -11.38
N MET A 308 19.61 -1.71 -10.51
CA MET A 308 19.32 -0.32 -10.90
C MET A 308 19.97 0.72 -9.99
N ASN A 309 20.35 0.36 -8.77
CA ASN A 309 20.82 1.27 -7.74
C ASN A 309 22.24 0.92 -7.27
N ASN A 310 22.98 1.92 -6.80
CA ASN A 310 24.25 1.72 -6.11
C ASN A 310 23.98 1.28 -4.63
N PRO A 311 25.02 0.83 -3.90
CA PRO A 311 24.86 0.34 -2.53
C PRO A 311 24.19 1.32 -1.55
N ALA A 312 24.54 2.60 -1.64
CA ALA A 312 23.97 3.61 -0.75
C ALA A 312 22.49 3.86 -1.07
N GLU A 313 22.12 3.89 -2.34
CA GLU A 313 20.74 4.07 -2.81
C GLU A 313 19.86 2.84 -2.43
N ILE A 314 20.39 1.62 -2.53
CA ILE A 314 19.72 0.41 -2.04
C ILE A 314 19.36 0.57 -0.56
N ALA A 315 20.34 0.95 0.25
CA ALA A 315 20.15 1.16 1.68
C ALA A 315 19.15 2.29 1.97
N LEU A 316 19.18 3.38 1.19
CA LEU A 316 18.22 4.48 1.31
C LEU A 316 16.78 4.01 1.05
N GLY A 317 16.56 3.18 0.03
CA GLY A 317 15.25 2.58 -0.24
C GLY A 317 14.74 1.75 0.94
N VAL A 318 15.58 0.86 1.48
CA VAL A 318 15.24 0.04 2.66
C VAL A 318 14.97 0.92 3.89
N ALA A 319 15.77 1.98 4.09
CA ALA A 319 15.55 2.94 5.17
C ALA A 319 14.17 3.60 5.10
N ASN A 320 13.71 3.96 3.89
CA ASN A 320 12.37 4.53 3.72
C ASN A 320 11.26 3.51 4.01
N VAL A 321 11.45 2.23 3.65
CA VAL A 321 10.51 1.16 4.05
C VAL A 321 10.45 1.04 5.58
N ILE A 322 11.59 1.04 6.27
CA ILE A 322 11.64 0.99 7.74
C ILE A 322 10.94 2.21 8.35
N ARG A 323 11.21 3.41 7.84
CA ARG A 323 10.53 4.64 8.30
C ARG A 323 9.03 4.55 8.13
N LYS A 324 8.59 4.06 6.95
CA LYS A 324 7.16 3.83 6.67
C LYS A 324 6.54 2.88 7.69
N LEU A 325 7.16 1.73 7.90
CA LEU A 325 6.70 0.74 8.87
C LEU A 325 6.67 1.30 10.30
N ARG A 326 7.71 2.02 10.73
CA ARG A 326 7.75 2.65 12.06
C ARG A 326 6.65 3.70 12.26
N GLY A 327 6.32 4.46 11.20
CA GLY A 327 5.22 5.42 11.23
C GLY A 327 3.85 4.75 11.29
N MET A 328 3.67 3.65 10.55
CA MET A 328 2.39 2.91 10.49
C MET A 328 2.16 2.03 11.72
N LEU A 329 3.21 1.41 12.23
CA LEU A 329 3.19 0.34 13.24
C LEU A 329 4.19 0.66 14.37
N PRO A 330 3.92 1.69 15.19
CA PRO A 330 4.90 2.19 16.17
C PRO A 330 5.31 1.17 17.23
N ASP A 331 4.48 0.20 17.55
CA ASP A 331 4.73 -0.82 18.56
C ASP A 331 5.35 -2.10 17.99
N THR A 332 5.39 -2.24 16.65
CA THR A 332 5.95 -3.40 15.97
C THR A 332 7.47 -3.29 15.87
N LYS A 333 8.19 -4.30 16.33
CA LYS A 333 9.65 -4.38 16.16
C LYS A 333 9.99 -4.86 14.74
N ILE A 334 11.14 -4.44 14.21
CA ILE A 334 11.64 -4.85 12.90
C ILE A 334 12.95 -5.62 13.06
N LEU A 335 12.98 -6.87 12.62
CA LEU A 335 14.21 -7.63 12.42
C LEU A 335 14.65 -7.43 10.96
N LEU A 336 15.59 -6.51 10.77
CA LEU A 336 16.21 -6.21 9.48
C LEU A 336 17.34 -7.21 9.23
N LEU A 337 17.25 -7.96 8.17
CA LEU A 337 18.32 -8.86 7.76
C LEU A 337 19.30 -8.17 6.81
N ALA A 338 20.57 -8.55 6.89
CA ALA A 338 21.50 -8.29 5.81
C ALA A 338 20.96 -8.85 4.50
N ILE A 339 21.15 -8.15 3.39
CA ILE A 339 20.82 -8.70 2.08
C ILE A 339 21.72 -9.90 1.83
N PHE A 340 21.12 -11.03 1.46
CA PHE A 340 21.82 -12.29 1.31
C PHE A 340 22.78 -12.28 0.13
N PRO A 341 23.83 -13.11 0.16
CA PRO A 341 24.79 -13.21 -0.93
C PRO A 341 24.15 -13.78 -2.20
N SER A 342 24.72 -13.45 -3.34
CA SER A 342 24.30 -13.90 -4.66
C SER A 342 25.48 -14.60 -5.37
N LYS A 343 25.19 -15.55 -6.28
CA LYS A 343 26.18 -16.09 -7.23
C LYS A 343 26.53 -15.10 -8.34
N ASP A 344 25.65 -14.12 -8.61
CA ASP A 344 25.93 -13.02 -9.55
C ASP A 344 26.91 -12.04 -8.88
N PRO A 345 28.14 -11.89 -9.41
CA PRO A 345 29.17 -11.08 -8.78
C PRO A 345 28.80 -9.59 -8.65
N ASP A 346 28.15 -9.01 -9.66
CA ASP A 346 27.78 -7.60 -9.67
C ASP A 346 26.69 -7.30 -8.64
N LYS A 347 25.68 -8.14 -8.59
CA LYS A 347 24.64 -8.05 -7.55
C LYS A 347 25.24 -8.23 -6.15
N ASN A 348 26.09 -9.26 -6.00
CA ASN A 348 26.73 -9.57 -4.72
C ASN A 348 27.61 -8.41 -4.24
N GLN A 349 28.38 -7.78 -5.11
CA GLN A 349 29.18 -6.59 -4.77
C GLN A 349 28.28 -5.45 -4.26
N LYS A 350 27.19 -5.14 -4.95
CA LYS A 350 26.28 -4.05 -4.58
C LYS A 350 25.53 -4.33 -3.30
N THR A 351 25.00 -5.55 -3.12
CA THR A 351 24.27 -5.93 -1.91
C THR A 351 25.17 -5.99 -0.69
N ASN A 352 26.37 -6.56 -0.81
CA ASN A 352 27.37 -6.53 0.25
C ASN A 352 27.80 -5.10 0.60
N GLY A 353 27.94 -4.23 -0.39
CA GLY A 353 28.22 -2.80 -0.16
C GLY A 353 27.08 -2.05 0.53
N ALA A 354 25.81 -2.52 0.39
CA ALA A 354 24.66 -1.92 1.05
C ALA A 354 24.56 -2.35 2.55
N ASN A 355 24.97 -3.56 2.89
CA ASN A 355 24.82 -4.12 4.24
C ASN A 355 25.45 -3.27 5.37
N PRO A 356 26.63 -2.64 5.21
CA PRO A 356 27.18 -1.73 6.23
C PRO A 356 26.30 -0.51 6.50
N TYR A 357 25.55 -0.02 5.50
CA TYR A 357 24.58 1.05 5.71
C TYR A 357 23.33 0.52 6.44
N LEU A 358 22.86 -0.68 6.11
CA LEU A 358 21.73 -1.32 6.78
C LEU A 358 22.05 -1.58 8.26
N ALA A 359 23.27 -1.99 8.58
CA ALA A 359 23.70 -2.20 9.96
C ALA A 359 23.57 -0.95 10.86
N LYS A 360 23.71 0.25 10.26
CA LYS A 360 23.55 1.52 11.00
C LYS A 360 22.10 1.82 11.39
N MET A 361 21.13 1.05 10.84
CA MET A 361 19.70 1.20 11.18
C MET A 361 19.31 0.48 12.46
N ASP A 362 20.21 -0.34 13.02
CA ASP A 362 19.99 -0.97 14.33
C ASP A 362 19.96 0.11 15.43
N ASP A 363 18.80 0.29 16.06
CA ASP A 363 18.62 1.22 17.18
C ASP A 363 18.68 0.52 18.55
N GLY A 364 18.97 -0.76 18.55
CA GLY A 364 19.06 -1.61 19.76
C GLY A 364 17.71 -1.94 20.38
N LYS A 365 16.59 -1.39 19.89
CA LYS A 365 15.28 -1.48 20.54
C LYS A 365 14.17 -1.91 19.57
N MET A 366 13.83 -1.06 18.61
CA MET A 366 12.69 -1.27 17.71
C MET A 366 13.12 -1.80 16.34
N VAL A 367 14.33 -1.48 15.92
CA VAL A 367 14.96 -2.03 14.72
C VAL A 367 16.20 -2.78 15.14
N ARG A 368 16.28 -4.05 14.85
CA ARG A 368 17.45 -4.89 15.12
C ARG A 368 17.98 -5.40 13.79
N TYR A 369 19.24 -5.15 13.53
CA TYR A 369 19.93 -5.68 12.35
C TYR A 369 20.58 -7.03 12.67
N LEU A 370 20.46 -7.96 11.75
CA LEU A 370 21.09 -9.28 11.88
C LEU A 370 21.71 -9.70 10.55
N ASP A 371 23.01 -9.94 10.58
CA ASP A 371 23.78 -10.50 9.45
C ASP A 371 24.05 -11.99 9.70
N ILE A 372 23.49 -12.84 8.86
CA ILE A 372 23.71 -14.29 8.86
C ILE A 372 24.51 -14.75 7.64
N ASN A 373 25.05 -13.83 6.82
CA ASN A 373 25.67 -14.14 5.54
C ASN A 373 26.86 -15.10 5.67
N ALA A 374 27.63 -15.02 6.77
CA ALA A 374 28.72 -15.96 7.03
C ALA A 374 28.26 -17.42 7.09
N LYS A 375 26.99 -17.71 7.40
CA LYS A 375 26.42 -19.05 7.46
C LYS A 375 26.19 -19.68 6.07
N PHE A 376 26.11 -18.85 5.05
CA PHE A 376 26.01 -19.28 3.65
C PHE A 376 27.38 -19.50 3.00
N MET A 377 28.48 -19.15 3.68
CA MET A 377 29.85 -19.28 3.17
C MET A 377 30.53 -20.57 3.64
N ASN A 378 31.43 -21.08 2.83
CA ASN A 378 32.37 -22.14 3.22
C ASN A 378 33.59 -21.53 3.97
N GLN A 379 34.52 -22.38 4.37
CA GLN A 379 35.74 -21.96 5.09
C GLN A 379 36.64 -21.02 4.26
N ASP A 380 36.57 -21.10 2.93
CA ASP A 380 37.34 -20.24 2.02
C ASP A 380 36.63 -18.89 1.76
N GLY A 381 35.54 -18.60 2.43
CA GLY A 381 34.74 -17.38 2.26
C GLY A 381 33.95 -17.34 0.92
N LYS A 382 33.80 -18.48 0.25
CA LYS A 382 32.99 -18.59 -0.96
C LYS A 382 31.57 -19.07 -0.61
N LEU A 383 30.59 -18.62 -1.40
CA LEU A 383 29.21 -19.08 -1.28
C LEU A 383 29.12 -20.59 -1.44
N ARG A 384 28.50 -21.28 -0.50
CA ARG A 384 28.30 -22.74 -0.53
C ARG A 384 27.41 -23.13 -1.73
N ASN A 385 27.76 -24.23 -2.37
CA ASN A 385 27.02 -24.74 -3.54
C ASN A 385 25.64 -25.32 -3.16
N ASP A 386 25.47 -25.75 -1.92
CA ASP A 386 24.30 -26.46 -1.40
C ASP A 386 23.23 -25.54 -0.76
N VAL A 387 23.34 -24.22 -0.91
CA VAL A 387 22.43 -23.26 -0.27
C VAL A 387 21.55 -22.49 -1.25
N MET A 388 21.93 -22.45 -2.54
CA MET A 388 21.22 -21.70 -3.57
C MET A 388 20.62 -22.62 -4.62
N ARG A 389 19.34 -22.33 -5.01
CA ARG A 389 18.67 -23.01 -6.13
C ARG A 389 19.15 -22.48 -7.48
N ASP A 390 19.35 -21.19 -7.55
CA ASP A 390 19.82 -20.45 -8.72
C ASP A 390 20.82 -19.36 -8.31
N GLU A 391 20.91 -18.26 -9.04
CA GLU A 391 21.86 -17.18 -8.75
C GLU A 391 21.55 -16.39 -7.47
N VAL A 392 20.27 -16.27 -7.09
CA VAL A 392 19.83 -15.39 -5.99
C VAL A 392 18.90 -16.09 -4.99
N HIS A 393 18.20 -17.16 -5.39
CA HIS A 393 17.19 -17.78 -4.55
C HIS A 393 17.78 -18.93 -3.74
N LEU A 394 17.42 -18.97 -2.47
CA LEU A 394 17.76 -20.09 -1.60
C LEU A 394 17.08 -21.39 -2.06
N ASN A 395 17.75 -22.50 -1.86
CA ASN A 395 17.13 -23.82 -1.86
C ASN A 395 16.66 -24.18 -0.43
N ARG A 396 16.11 -25.38 -0.24
CA ARG A 396 15.62 -25.81 1.07
C ARG A 396 16.67 -25.72 2.18
N ASN A 397 17.92 -26.08 1.90
CA ASN A 397 19.00 -26.01 2.87
C ASN A 397 19.32 -24.54 3.28
N GLY A 398 19.29 -23.62 2.29
CA GLY A 398 19.43 -22.19 2.56
C GLY A 398 18.34 -21.66 3.50
N TYR A 399 17.08 -22.09 3.33
CA TYR A 399 15.99 -21.71 4.24
C TYR A 399 16.14 -22.32 5.64
N ILE A 400 16.68 -23.55 5.76
CA ILE A 400 17.02 -24.16 7.05
C ILE A 400 18.05 -23.29 7.78
N ILE A 401 19.15 -22.94 7.11
CA ILE A 401 20.17 -22.05 7.67
C ILE A 401 19.55 -20.70 8.10
N TRP A 402 18.70 -20.11 7.26
CA TRP A 402 18.02 -18.86 7.64
C TRP A 402 17.19 -19.03 8.93
N GLY A 403 16.30 -20.05 8.96
CA GLY A 403 15.44 -20.31 10.11
C GLY A 403 16.20 -20.50 11.42
N GLU A 404 17.22 -21.35 11.40
CA GLU A 404 18.03 -21.65 12.59
C GLU A 404 18.76 -20.42 13.13
N ASN A 405 19.32 -19.59 12.24
CA ASN A 405 20.19 -18.50 12.66
C ASN A 405 19.46 -17.22 13.07
N ILE A 406 18.16 -17.09 12.77
CA ILE A 406 17.36 -15.97 13.28
C ILE A 406 16.56 -16.32 14.53
N ALA A 407 16.32 -17.61 14.81
CA ALA A 407 15.39 -18.07 15.84
C ALA A 407 15.64 -17.44 17.21
N GLN A 408 16.87 -17.45 17.69
CA GLN A 408 17.22 -16.91 19.00
C GLN A 408 16.96 -15.39 19.12
N THR A 409 17.32 -14.63 18.07
CA THR A 409 17.09 -13.18 18.04
C THR A 409 15.59 -12.89 17.97
N LEU A 410 14.87 -13.63 17.13
CA LEU A 410 13.43 -13.51 17.01
C LEU A 410 12.71 -13.82 18.33
N ASP A 411 13.08 -14.90 19.02
CA ASP A 411 12.48 -15.29 20.32
C ASP A 411 12.62 -14.16 21.38
N LYS A 412 13.74 -13.43 21.36
CA LYS A 412 13.94 -12.26 22.24
C LYS A 412 13.05 -11.08 21.84
N MET A 413 12.85 -10.88 20.53
CA MET A 413 12.05 -9.77 20.02
C MET A 413 10.54 -10.01 20.16
N MET A 414 10.09 -11.27 20.15
CA MET A 414 8.67 -11.64 20.30
C MET A 414 8.13 -11.53 21.74
N LYS A 415 9.04 -11.44 22.70
CA LYS A 415 8.71 -11.13 24.11
C LYS A 415 8.42 -9.64 24.29
#